data_846aa2602bbe6ca203ea2533afb26dc5
#
_entry.id   846aa2602bbe6ca203ea2533afb26dc5
#
_cell.length_a   1.000
_cell.length_b   1.000
_cell.length_c   1.000
_cell.angle_alpha   90.00
_cell.angle_beta   90.00
_cell.angle_gamma   90.00
#
_symmetry.space_group_name_H-M   'P 1'
#
loop_
_entity.id
_entity.type
_entity.pdbx_description
1 polymer ?
#
loop_
_entity_poly.entity_id
_entity_poly.type
_entity_poly.pdbx_seq_one_letter_code
_entity_poly.pdbx_strand_id
1 'polypeptide(L)'
;MARLEDLASAHYGETIWVLGSGPSLNFLTPQFFEDKTTVSTNLSAHTLGFQPDYVFSHYHRWAREMPARMEKVTLKRDTLSLEEWAGDVPDDVVLIEQDNYNPPGSAWNPLTTHPPKPHSLAYGSSSLHGSMHLAAWLGAAHIVLVGADCGTIDGEHRVEGYPDNDKLWVLYNEHHALMKEWLVREYGVTVYSLNPFVNLNLEGHKFEGV
;
A
#
# COMPACT_ATOMS: atom_id res chain seq x y z
N MET A 1 -22.18 -4.06 -2.92
CA MET A 1 -20.91 -3.94 -2.17
C MET A 1 -19.91 -4.89 -2.81
N ALA A 2 -18.82 -4.37 -3.37
CA ALA A 2 -17.75 -5.17 -3.95
C ALA A 2 -17.04 -5.98 -2.84
N ARG A 3 -16.50 -7.14 -3.21
CA ARG A 3 -15.75 -8.01 -2.30
C ARG A 3 -14.32 -8.13 -2.80
N LEU A 4 -13.38 -8.43 -1.91
CA LEU A 4 -11.97 -8.57 -2.27
C LEU A 4 -11.76 -9.61 -3.39
N GLU A 5 -12.55 -10.70 -3.38
CA GLU A 5 -12.47 -11.75 -4.41
C GLU A 5 -12.87 -11.24 -5.80
N ASP A 6 -13.76 -10.26 -5.86
CA ASP A 6 -14.20 -9.68 -7.12
C ASP A 6 -13.07 -8.88 -7.80
N LEU A 7 -12.06 -8.47 -7.01
CA LEU A 7 -10.86 -7.76 -7.48
C LEU A 7 -9.71 -8.71 -7.88
N ALA A 8 -9.82 -10.00 -7.57
CA ALA A 8 -8.73 -10.95 -7.82
C ALA A 8 -8.36 -10.98 -9.31
N SER A 9 -7.08 -10.73 -9.59
CA SER A 9 -6.52 -10.76 -10.96
C SER A 9 -7.14 -9.75 -11.94
N ALA A 10 -7.81 -8.69 -11.46
CA ALA A 10 -8.38 -7.65 -12.32
C ALA A 10 -7.34 -6.96 -13.23
N HIS A 11 -6.07 -6.99 -12.83
CA HIS A 11 -4.92 -6.42 -13.54
C HIS A 11 -3.83 -7.47 -13.80
N TYR A 12 -4.26 -8.67 -14.20
CA TYR A 12 -3.34 -9.78 -14.41
C TYR A 12 -2.23 -9.45 -15.43
N GLY A 13 -0.99 -9.60 -14.99
CA GLY A 13 0.19 -9.41 -15.83
C GLY A 13 0.65 -7.96 -15.98
N GLU A 14 -0.07 -7.00 -15.37
CA GLU A 14 0.26 -5.58 -15.46
C GLU A 14 1.36 -5.15 -14.46
N THR A 15 1.88 -3.95 -14.68
CA THR A 15 2.67 -3.23 -13.69
C THR A 15 1.75 -2.34 -12.87
N ILE A 16 1.76 -2.52 -11.54
CA ILE A 16 0.97 -1.70 -10.62
C ILE A 16 1.90 -0.79 -9.79
N TRP A 17 1.58 0.49 -9.78
CA TRP A 17 2.32 1.51 -9.05
C TRP A 17 1.70 1.74 -7.68
N VAL A 18 2.47 1.47 -6.64
CA VAL A 18 2.02 1.60 -5.25
C VAL A 18 2.65 2.83 -4.63
N LEU A 19 1.79 3.80 -4.25
CA LEU A 19 2.22 5.08 -3.72
C LEU A 19 2.23 5.07 -2.18
N GLY A 20 3.42 5.21 -1.60
CA GLY A 20 3.63 5.57 -0.20
C GLY A 20 3.65 7.09 -0.02
N SER A 21 3.92 7.57 1.19
CA SER A 21 3.90 9.00 1.53
C SER A 21 5.29 9.63 1.67
N GLY A 22 6.33 8.97 1.20
CA GLY A 22 7.70 9.43 1.34
C GLY A 22 8.04 10.62 0.44
N PRO A 23 9.11 11.38 0.78
CA PRO A 23 9.45 12.65 0.13
C PRO A 23 9.86 12.52 -1.33
N SER A 24 10.25 11.33 -1.81
CA SER A 24 10.55 11.13 -3.24
C SER A 24 9.35 11.38 -4.15
N LEU A 25 8.12 11.33 -3.62
CA LEU A 25 6.93 11.74 -4.38
C LEU A 25 6.96 13.20 -4.82
N ASN A 26 7.65 14.10 -4.11
CA ASN A 26 7.75 15.51 -4.48
C ASN A 26 8.45 15.73 -5.83
N PHE A 27 9.15 14.73 -6.35
CA PHE A 27 9.83 14.79 -7.66
C PHE A 27 8.97 14.29 -8.82
N LEU A 28 7.74 13.85 -8.54
CA LEU A 28 6.81 13.33 -9.53
C LEU A 28 5.60 14.25 -9.65
N THR A 29 4.98 14.23 -10.80
CA THR A 29 3.75 14.99 -11.07
C THR A 29 2.58 14.04 -11.33
N PRO A 30 1.33 14.51 -11.21
CA PRO A 30 0.15 13.71 -11.57
C PRO A 30 0.23 13.09 -12.96
N GLN A 31 0.80 13.82 -13.94
CA GLN A 31 0.94 13.38 -15.33
C GLN A 31 1.78 12.10 -15.46
N PHE A 32 2.74 11.89 -14.55
CA PHE A 32 3.52 10.66 -14.53
C PHE A 32 2.65 9.40 -14.37
N PHE A 33 1.49 9.54 -13.74
CA PHE A 33 0.61 8.42 -13.40
C PHE A 33 -0.60 8.27 -14.34
N GLU A 34 -0.77 9.12 -15.36
CA GLU A 34 -1.97 9.17 -16.21
C GLU A 34 -2.28 7.85 -16.93
N ASP A 35 -1.25 7.12 -17.33
CA ASP A 35 -1.35 5.84 -18.07
C ASP A 35 -1.01 4.61 -17.22
N LYS A 36 -0.97 4.76 -15.91
CA LYS A 36 -0.54 3.73 -14.97
C LYS A 36 -1.66 3.26 -14.08
N THR A 37 -1.71 1.95 -13.84
CA THR A 37 -2.56 1.38 -12.79
C THR A 37 -1.95 1.67 -11.43
N THR A 38 -2.71 2.33 -10.56
CA THR A 38 -2.20 2.90 -9.31
C THR A 38 -2.96 2.40 -8.09
N VAL A 39 -2.21 2.10 -7.02
CA VAL A 39 -2.74 1.86 -5.67
C VAL A 39 -2.16 2.92 -4.73
N SER A 40 -3.00 3.82 -4.24
CA SER A 40 -2.59 4.82 -3.25
C SER A 40 -2.67 4.26 -1.84
N THR A 41 -1.62 4.46 -1.07
CA THR A 41 -1.66 4.24 0.38
C THR A 41 -2.19 5.49 1.06
N ASN A 42 -3.34 5.39 1.71
CA ASN A 42 -3.98 6.52 2.38
C ASN A 42 -4.15 7.73 1.43
N LEU A 43 -3.57 8.88 1.79
CA LEU A 43 -3.70 10.18 1.11
C LEU A 43 -2.68 10.41 -0.02
N SER A 44 -1.76 9.48 -0.27
CA SER A 44 -0.55 9.76 -1.07
C SER A 44 -0.84 10.33 -2.47
N ALA A 45 -1.76 9.71 -3.23
CA ALA A 45 -2.13 10.22 -4.55
C ALA A 45 -2.87 11.56 -4.48
N HIS A 46 -3.74 11.74 -3.49
CA HIS A 46 -4.51 12.98 -3.33
C HIS A 46 -3.60 14.15 -2.95
N THR A 47 -2.57 13.89 -2.16
CA THR A 47 -1.55 14.90 -1.83
C THR A 47 -0.82 15.39 -3.09
N LEU A 48 -0.58 14.49 -4.06
CA LEU A 48 -0.06 14.87 -5.38
C LEU A 48 -1.09 15.51 -6.32
N GLY A 49 -2.36 15.53 -5.94
CA GLY A 49 -3.42 16.18 -6.71
C GLY A 49 -4.04 15.32 -7.82
N PHE A 50 -4.00 13.99 -7.71
CA PHE A 50 -4.69 13.12 -8.66
C PHE A 50 -5.52 12.03 -7.97
N GLN A 51 -6.45 11.46 -8.72
CA GLN A 51 -7.31 10.37 -8.29
C GLN A 51 -6.70 9.02 -8.73
N PRO A 52 -6.26 8.15 -7.79
CA PRO A 52 -5.73 6.83 -8.12
C PRO A 52 -6.83 5.86 -8.57
N ASP A 53 -6.45 4.72 -9.14
CA ASP A 53 -7.41 3.66 -9.47
C ASP A 53 -7.93 3.02 -8.19
N TYR A 54 -7.03 2.67 -7.26
CA TYR A 54 -7.38 2.07 -5.98
C TYR A 54 -6.81 2.87 -4.81
N VAL A 55 -7.51 2.82 -3.69
CA VAL A 55 -7.01 3.32 -2.41
C VAL A 55 -7.01 2.17 -1.41
N PHE A 56 -5.87 1.91 -0.79
CA PHE A 56 -5.81 1.11 0.43
C PHE A 56 -5.61 2.02 1.63
N SER A 57 -6.45 1.91 2.63
CA SER A 57 -6.31 2.67 3.87
C SER A 57 -6.57 1.82 5.10
N HIS A 58 -5.69 1.95 6.08
CA HIS A 58 -5.92 1.47 7.42
C HIS A 58 -6.97 2.30 8.18
N TYR A 59 -7.21 3.54 7.74
CA TYR A 59 -8.09 4.50 8.38
C TYR A 59 -9.41 4.59 7.61
N HIS A 60 -10.53 4.21 8.24
CA HIS A 60 -11.86 4.22 7.64
C HIS A 60 -12.27 5.60 7.11
N ARG A 61 -11.93 6.67 7.85
CA ARG A 61 -12.23 8.04 7.41
C ARG A 61 -11.65 8.34 6.02
N TRP A 62 -10.41 7.91 5.76
CA TRP A 62 -9.79 8.16 4.45
C TRP A 62 -10.37 7.28 3.35
N ALA A 63 -10.70 6.02 3.65
CA ALA A 63 -11.43 5.20 2.70
C ALA A 63 -12.80 5.78 2.35
N ARG A 64 -13.47 6.47 3.28
CA ARG A 64 -14.75 7.14 3.04
C ARG A 64 -14.60 8.41 2.22
N GLU A 65 -13.61 9.24 2.55
CA GLU A 65 -13.48 10.62 2.03
C GLU A 65 -12.68 10.70 0.74
N MET A 66 -11.74 9.77 0.51
CA MET A 66 -10.87 9.82 -0.66
C MET A 66 -11.50 9.16 -1.88
N PRO A 67 -11.65 9.89 -3.01
CA PRO A 67 -12.11 9.27 -4.23
C PRO A 67 -11.06 8.33 -4.83
N ALA A 68 -11.53 7.24 -5.42
CA ALA A 68 -10.75 6.35 -6.28
C ALA A 68 -11.47 6.19 -7.61
N ARG A 69 -10.76 5.85 -8.69
CA ARG A 69 -11.38 5.59 -9.99
C ARG A 69 -12.17 4.29 -10.01
N MET A 70 -11.68 3.32 -9.23
CA MET A 70 -12.28 1.99 -9.09
C MET A 70 -12.70 1.78 -7.65
N GLU A 71 -11.92 1.06 -6.85
CA GLU A 71 -12.32 0.62 -5.52
C GLU A 71 -11.44 1.16 -4.41
N LYS A 72 -12.02 1.31 -3.23
CA LYS A 72 -11.34 1.63 -1.99
C LYS A 72 -11.36 0.42 -1.07
N VAL A 73 -10.20 0.03 -0.57
CA VAL A 73 -10.05 -1.14 0.30
C VAL A 73 -9.63 -0.70 1.68
N THR A 74 -10.34 -1.14 2.70
CA THR A 74 -10.03 -0.84 4.09
C THR A 74 -10.28 -2.03 5.00
N LEU A 75 -9.64 -2.02 6.17
CA LEU A 75 -9.76 -3.10 7.14
C LEU A 75 -11.12 -3.07 7.85
N LYS A 76 -11.76 -4.23 7.92
CA LYS A 76 -12.87 -4.47 8.84
C LYS A 76 -12.29 -4.67 10.23
N ARG A 77 -12.41 -3.69 11.10
CA ARG A 77 -11.97 -3.81 12.48
C ARG A 77 -13.13 -4.20 13.39
N ASP A 78 -12.97 -5.30 14.11
CA ASP A 78 -13.95 -5.76 15.11
C ASP A 78 -14.01 -4.85 16.36
N THR A 79 -13.02 -3.96 16.53
CA THR A 79 -12.82 -3.19 17.78
C THR A 79 -12.91 -1.68 17.64
N LEU A 80 -12.84 -1.13 16.43
CA LEU A 80 -13.18 0.27 16.23
C LEU A 80 -14.64 0.33 15.87
N SER A 81 -15.39 0.65 16.89
CA SER A 81 -16.82 0.82 16.93
C SER A 81 -17.51 0.93 15.57
N LEU A 82 -18.56 0.17 15.39
CA LEU A 82 -19.63 0.42 14.41
C LEU A 82 -20.00 1.93 14.32
N GLU A 83 -19.61 2.75 15.28
CA GLU A 83 -19.77 4.20 15.30
C GLU A 83 -18.93 4.93 14.24
N GLU A 84 -17.73 4.44 13.85
CA GLU A 84 -16.99 5.03 12.72
C GLU A 84 -17.63 4.72 11.36
N TRP A 85 -18.38 3.64 11.29
CA TRP A 85 -19.26 3.28 10.17
C TRP A 85 -20.74 3.51 10.53
N ALA A 86 -21.05 4.46 11.41
CA ALA A 86 -22.42 4.86 11.73
C ALA A 86 -23.14 5.40 10.47
N GLY A 87 -23.47 4.51 9.57
CA GLY A 87 -24.06 4.74 8.27
C GLY A 87 -23.75 3.59 7.31
N ASP A 88 -24.35 3.61 6.14
CA ASP A 88 -24.07 2.62 5.10
C ASP A 88 -22.63 2.75 4.62
N VAL A 89 -21.95 1.61 4.48
CA VAL A 89 -20.64 1.54 3.82
C VAL A 89 -20.85 1.92 2.35
N PRO A 90 -20.09 2.90 1.81
CA PRO A 90 -20.21 3.26 0.40
C PRO A 90 -20.02 2.04 -0.51
N ASP A 91 -20.72 2.01 -1.66
CA ASP A 91 -20.67 0.87 -2.57
C ASP A 91 -19.29 0.63 -3.18
N ASP A 92 -18.46 1.68 -3.28
CA ASP A 92 -17.07 1.65 -3.74
C ASP A 92 -16.05 1.31 -2.66
N VAL A 93 -16.50 0.85 -1.48
CA VAL A 93 -15.62 0.44 -0.37
C VAL A 93 -15.69 -1.05 -0.15
N VAL A 94 -14.56 -1.71 -0.27
CA VAL A 94 -14.36 -3.12 0.05
C VAL A 94 -13.84 -3.24 1.48
N LEU A 95 -14.60 -3.90 2.34
CA LEU A 95 -14.16 -4.23 3.69
C LEU A 95 -13.44 -5.57 3.69
N ILE A 96 -12.24 -5.60 4.22
CA ILE A 96 -11.43 -6.81 4.34
C ILE A 96 -11.15 -7.15 5.79
N GLU A 97 -10.98 -8.43 6.07
CA GLU A 97 -10.44 -8.89 7.34
C GLU A 97 -8.94 -8.62 7.39
N GLN A 98 -8.47 -8.12 8.52
CA GLN A 98 -7.04 -8.06 8.78
C GLN A 98 -6.56 -9.47 9.07
N ASP A 99 -5.60 -9.95 8.29
CA ASP A 99 -4.86 -11.15 8.67
C ASP A 99 -3.88 -10.75 9.78
N ASN A 100 -4.38 -10.78 11.00
CA ASN A 100 -3.64 -10.43 12.21
C ASN A 100 -2.59 -11.48 12.49
N TYR A 101 -1.43 -11.29 11.93
CA TYR A 101 -0.28 -12.12 12.17
C TYR A 101 0.71 -11.54 13.17
N ASN A 102 0.20 -10.72 14.09
CA ASN A 102 0.97 -10.30 15.24
C ASN A 102 0.25 -10.67 16.53
N PRO A 103 0.56 -11.83 17.13
CA PRO A 103 0.31 -11.99 18.55
C PRO A 103 0.96 -10.80 19.27
N PRO A 104 0.30 -10.22 20.28
CA PRO A 104 0.88 -9.12 21.07
C PRO A 104 2.31 -9.46 21.50
N GLY A 105 3.27 -8.62 21.12
CA GLY A 105 4.69 -8.80 21.48
C GLY A 105 5.53 -9.64 20.51
N SER A 106 4.99 -10.13 19.39
CA SER A 106 5.79 -10.80 18.37
C SER A 106 6.20 -9.81 17.27
N ALA A 107 7.43 -9.96 16.75
CA ALA A 107 7.83 -9.26 15.54
C ALA A 107 6.99 -9.79 14.36
N TRP A 108 6.40 -8.87 13.57
CA TRP A 108 5.70 -9.24 12.36
C TRP A 108 6.67 -9.89 11.38
N ASN A 109 6.33 -11.08 10.92
CA ASN A 109 7.13 -11.80 9.94
C ASN A 109 6.20 -12.43 8.89
N PRO A 110 6.05 -11.83 7.71
CA PRO A 110 5.21 -12.37 6.65
C PRO A 110 5.71 -13.71 6.11
N LEU A 111 6.99 -14.06 6.32
CA LEU A 111 7.53 -15.34 5.88
C LEU A 111 6.95 -16.52 6.68
N THR A 112 6.42 -16.28 7.86
CA THR A 112 5.74 -17.29 8.69
C THR A 112 4.23 -17.28 8.51
N THR A 113 3.70 -16.36 7.72
CA THR A 113 2.27 -16.30 7.46
C THR A 113 1.84 -17.47 6.59
N HIS A 114 0.62 -17.95 6.85
CA HIS A 114 -0.02 -18.93 6.00
C HIS A 114 -0.29 -18.35 4.61
N PRO A 115 -0.62 -19.20 3.62
CA PRO A 115 -1.09 -18.72 2.32
C PRO A 115 -2.17 -17.65 2.49
N PRO A 116 -2.24 -16.68 1.56
CA PRO A 116 -3.24 -15.63 1.61
C PRO A 116 -4.64 -16.20 1.78
N LYS A 117 -5.40 -15.66 2.72
CA LYS A 117 -6.78 -16.04 2.90
C LYS A 117 -7.67 -15.28 1.92
N PRO A 118 -8.75 -15.89 1.39
CA PRO A 118 -9.57 -15.27 0.36
C PRO A 118 -10.16 -13.89 0.69
N HIS A 119 -10.26 -13.54 1.97
CA HIS A 119 -10.97 -12.34 2.43
C HIS A 119 -10.08 -11.39 3.22
N SER A 120 -8.76 -11.58 3.17
CA SER A 120 -7.83 -10.79 3.97
C SER A 120 -6.62 -10.34 3.18
N LEU A 121 -6.06 -9.20 3.56
CA LEU A 121 -4.75 -8.76 3.11
C LEU A 121 -3.77 -8.78 4.28
N ALA A 122 -2.54 -9.19 4.01
CA ALA A 122 -1.46 -9.08 4.97
C ALA A 122 -1.20 -7.60 5.25
N TYR A 123 -1.22 -7.25 6.51
CA TYR A 123 -0.99 -5.90 6.98
C TYR A 123 0.03 -5.97 8.13
N GLY A 124 1.12 -5.28 7.98
CA GLY A 124 2.17 -5.22 8.99
C GLY A 124 2.21 -3.90 9.74
N SER A 125 3.39 -3.37 9.96
CA SER A 125 3.62 -2.12 10.68
C SER A 125 3.23 -0.87 9.87
N SER A 126 3.01 -1.00 8.57
CA SER A 126 2.71 0.11 7.66
C SER A 126 1.52 -0.20 6.76
N SER A 127 0.68 0.79 6.48
CA SER A 127 -0.40 0.69 5.48
C SER A 127 0.12 0.35 4.08
N LEU A 128 1.37 0.68 3.78
CA LEU A 128 2.01 0.33 2.51
C LEU A 128 2.04 -1.19 2.27
N HIS A 129 2.18 -2.00 3.32
CA HIS A 129 2.14 -3.47 3.20
C HIS A 129 0.80 -3.97 2.64
N GLY A 130 -0.31 -3.41 3.14
CA GLY A 130 -1.63 -3.73 2.62
C GLY A 130 -1.79 -3.29 1.17
N SER A 131 -1.24 -2.14 0.78
CA SER A 131 -1.23 -1.66 -0.61
C SER A 131 -0.40 -2.57 -1.53
N MET A 132 0.77 -3.03 -1.06
CA MET A 132 1.60 -4.00 -1.81
C MET A 132 0.88 -5.33 -2.01
N HIS A 133 0.23 -5.83 -0.96
CA HIS A 133 -0.53 -7.08 -1.07
C HIS A 133 -1.76 -6.91 -1.98
N LEU A 134 -2.48 -5.79 -1.88
CA LEU A 134 -3.59 -5.49 -2.79
C LEU A 134 -3.12 -5.50 -4.25
N ALA A 135 -1.97 -4.88 -4.56
CA ALA A 135 -1.43 -4.90 -5.92
C ALA A 135 -1.13 -6.33 -6.41
N ALA A 136 -0.57 -7.18 -5.56
CA ALA A 136 -0.36 -8.59 -5.90
C ALA A 136 -1.68 -9.34 -6.08
N TRP A 137 -2.68 -9.08 -5.24
CA TRP A 137 -4.02 -9.65 -5.33
C TRP A 137 -4.73 -9.27 -6.63
N LEU A 138 -4.56 -8.03 -7.08
CA LEU A 138 -5.02 -7.54 -8.37
C LEU A 138 -4.36 -8.24 -9.57
N GLY A 139 -3.35 -9.06 -9.35
CA GLY A 139 -2.69 -9.84 -10.40
C GLY A 139 -1.47 -9.18 -11.02
N ALA A 140 -0.86 -8.19 -10.36
CA ALA A 140 0.35 -7.55 -10.85
C ALA A 140 1.43 -8.56 -11.22
N ALA A 141 2.10 -8.40 -12.37
CA ALA A 141 3.38 -9.04 -12.62
C ALA A 141 4.53 -8.28 -11.96
N HIS A 142 4.40 -6.95 -11.94
CA HIS A 142 5.39 -6.06 -11.35
C HIS A 142 4.72 -5.06 -10.42
N ILE A 143 5.29 -4.86 -9.23
CA ILE A 143 4.88 -3.83 -8.28
C ILE A 143 6.01 -2.82 -8.19
N VAL A 144 5.71 -1.55 -8.48
CA VAL A 144 6.67 -0.44 -8.37
C VAL A 144 6.28 0.44 -7.21
N LEU A 145 7.11 0.48 -6.18
CA LEU A 145 6.91 1.33 -5.01
C LEU A 145 7.42 2.74 -5.28
N VAL A 146 6.62 3.74 -4.97
CA VAL A 146 6.94 5.16 -5.10
C VAL A 146 6.63 5.84 -3.77
N GLY A 147 7.54 6.69 -3.28
CA GLY A 147 7.36 7.30 -1.97
C GLY A 147 7.44 6.30 -0.80
N ALA A 148 8.18 5.21 -0.98
CA ALA A 148 8.45 4.21 0.07
C ALA A 148 9.84 4.43 0.69
N ASP A 149 10.19 5.67 0.98
CA ASP A 149 11.56 6.12 1.19
C ASP A 149 12.19 5.66 2.51
N CYS A 150 11.39 5.50 3.56
CA CYS A 150 11.86 5.16 4.91
C CYS A 150 13.05 6.01 5.38
N GLY A 151 13.02 7.30 5.07
CA GLY A 151 14.10 8.23 5.37
C GLY A 151 13.74 9.67 4.99
N THR A 152 14.75 10.51 4.87
CA THR A 152 14.59 11.95 4.56
C THR A 152 15.27 12.34 3.26
N ILE A 153 14.69 13.30 2.57
CA ILE A 153 15.32 14.05 1.46
C ILE A 153 15.28 15.52 1.85
N ASP A 154 16.42 16.18 1.91
CA ASP A 154 16.57 17.57 2.32
C ASP A 154 15.91 17.90 3.68
N GLY A 155 15.93 16.93 4.60
CA GLY A 155 15.32 17.05 5.93
C GLY A 155 13.83 16.74 5.98
N GLU A 156 13.16 16.69 4.84
CA GLU A 156 11.76 16.28 4.74
C GLU A 156 11.63 14.74 4.74
N HIS A 157 10.65 14.21 5.45
CA HIS A 157 10.47 12.78 5.60
C HIS A 157 9.17 12.27 4.96
N ARG A 158 8.44 13.15 4.27
CA ARG A 158 7.20 12.82 3.57
C ARG A 158 6.95 13.78 2.42
N VAL A 159 6.00 13.43 1.56
CA VAL A 159 5.49 14.30 0.51
C VAL A 159 4.85 15.55 1.13
N GLU A 160 5.03 16.70 0.51
CA GLU A 160 4.48 17.97 0.96
C GLU A 160 2.96 17.89 1.14
N GLY A 161 2.45 18.48 2.23
CA GLY A 161 1.02 18.47 2.57
C GLY A 161 0.51 17.18 3.23
N TYR A 162 1.31 16.14 3.37
CA TYR A 162 0.89 14.93 4.08
C TYR A 162 0.91 15.13 5.60
N PRO A 163 -0.11 14.66 6.35
CA PRO A 163 -0.17 14.80 7.79
C PRO A 163 1.03 14.17 8.51
N ASP A 164 1.42 14.76 9.64
CA ASP A 164 2.50 14.19 10.46
C ASP A 164 2.11 12.84 11.07
N ASN A 165 3.04 11.92 11.08
CA ASN A 165 2.89 10.60 11.66
C ASN A 165 4.22 10.10 12.24
N ASP A 166 4.18 8.93 12.88
CA ASP A 166 5.34 8.32 13.52
C ASP A 166 6.47 8.01 12.53
N LYS A 167 7.71 8.16 13.02
CA LYS A 167 8.94 7.93 12.25
C LYS A 167 9.50 6.55 12.55
N LEU A 168 8.80 5.50 12.18
CA LEU A 168 9.21 4.11 12.40
C LEU A 168 10.00 3.53 11.20
N TRP A 169 10.87 4.33 10.59
CA TRP A 169 11.51 4.01 9.30
C TRP A 169 12.32 2.71 9.31
N VAL A 170 13.08 2.44 10.38
CA VAL A 170 13.87 1.21 10.46
C VAL A 170 12.94 -0.01 10.42
N LEU A 171 11.88 0.01 11.22
CA LEU A 171 10.90 -1.05 11.26
C LEU A 171 10.15 -1.19 9.92
N TYR A 172 9.79 -0.07 9.29
CA TYR A 172 9.12 -0.10 7.98
C TYR A 172 10.03 -0.70 6.92
N ASN A 173 11.30 -0.30 6.89
CA ASN A 173 12.26 -0.80 5.91
C ASN A 173 12.48 -2.32 6.03
N GLU A 174 12.68 -2.81 7.25
CA GLU A 174 12.79 -4.25 7.52
C GLU A 174 11.55 -5.01 7.07
N HIS A 175 10.37 -4.49 7.40
CA HIS A 175 9.12 -5.15 7.05
C HIS A 175 8.78 -5.05 5.56
N HIS A 176 9.19 -3.99 4.86
CA HIS A 176 9.05 -3.91 3.40
C HIS A 176 9.86 -5.01 2.70
N ALA A 177 11.09 -5.27 3.15
CA ALA A 177 11.92 -6.35 2.62
C ALA A 177 11.26 -7.72 2.83
N LEU A 178 10.78 -7.99 4.05
CA LEU A 178 10.06 -9.22 4.36
C LEU A 178 8.77 -9.37 3.54
N MET A 179 8.03 -8.27 3.35
CA MET A 179 6.82 -8.26 2.53
C MET A 179 7.14 -8.58 1.07
N LYS A 180 8.20 -7.98 0.51
CA LYS A 180 8.67 -8.30 -0.84
C LYS A 180 8.96 -9.80 -0.99
N GLU A 181 9.77 -10.38 -0.11
CA GLU A 181 10.11 -11.80 -0.16
C GLU A 181 8.87 -12.69 -0.12
N TRP A 182 7.91 -12.35 0.73
CA TRP A 182 6.66 -13.08 0.85
C TRP A 182 5.82 -12.97 -0.43
N LEU A 183 5.66 -11.77 -1.01
CA LEU A 183 4.91 -11.55 -2.23
C LEU A 183 5.54 -12.27 -3.44
N VAL A 184 6.87 -12.25 -3.55
CA VAL A 184 7.60 -13.01 -4.58
C VAL A 184 7.30 -14.49 -4.46
N ARG A 185 7.33 -15.04 -3.26
CA ARG A 185 7.08 -16.47 -3.02
C ARG A 185 5.64 -16.88 -3.27
N GLU A 186 4.67 -16.12 -2.76
CA GLU A 186 3.25 -16.52 -2.78
C GLU A 186 2.54 -16.15 -4.10
N TYR A 187 2.95 -15.05 -4.73
CA TYR A 187 2.30 -14.52 -5.94
C TYR A 187 3.18 -14.54 -7.20
N GLY A 188 4.47 -14.79 -7.06
CA GLY A 188 5.41 -14.77 -8.19
C GLY A 188 5.64 -13.38 -8.78
N VAL A 189 5.26 -12.31 -8.07
CA VAL A 189 5.43 -10.93 -8.52
C VAL A 189 6.87 -10.45 -8.33
N THR A 190 7.30 -9.45 -9.10
CA THR A 190 8.53 -8.70 -8.80
C THR A 190 8.17 -7.38 -8.14
N VAL A 191 8.97 -6.98 -7.15
CA VAL A 191 8.77 -5.72 -6.42
C VAL A 191 10.01 -4.85 -6.59
N TYR A 192 9.81 -3.65 -7.10
CA TYR A 192 10.83 -2.63 -7.31
C TYR A 192 10.54 -1.41 -6.45
N SER A 193 11.57 -0.64 -6.13
CA SER A 193 11.43 0.68 -5.50
C SER A 193 11.97 1.76 -6.42
N LEU A 194 11.11 2.70 -6.80
CA LEU A 194 11.51 3.89 -7.53
C LEU A 194 12.02 4.93 -6.52
N ASN A 195 13.18 4.66 -5.94
CA ASN A 195 13.78 5.52 -4.95
C ASN A 195 15.30 5.64 -5.14
N PRO A 196 15.75 6.62 -5.93
CA PRO A 196 17.18 6.81 -6.17
C PRO A 196 17.91 7.49 -4.99
N PHE A 197 17.20 7.99 -3.99
CA PHE A 197 17.75 8.96 -3.03
C PHE A 197 17.94 8.41 -1.62
N VAL A 198 17.23 7.37 -1.21
CA VAL A 198 17.21 6.90 0.16
C VAL A 198 17.38 5.38 0.24
N ASN A 199 17.70 4.91 1.44
CA ASN A 199 18.21 3.60 1.78
C ASN A 199 17.30 2.40 1.49
N LEU A 200 16.10 2.60 0.97
CA LEU A 200 15.23 1.50 0.64
C LEU A 200 15.67 0.82 -0.65
N ASN A 201 16.53 -0.16 -0.51
CA ASN A 201 17.03 -0.96 -1.62
C ASN A 201 16.45 -2.37 -1.54
N LEU A 202 15.17 -2.50 -1.86
CA LEU A 202 14.48 -3.79 -1.84
C LEU A 202 15.00 -4.77 -2.89
N GLU A 203 15.64 -4.26 -3.94
CA GLU A 203 16.17 -5.04 -5.04
C GLU A 203 17.62 -5.49 -4.80
N GLY A 204 18.30 -4.95 -3.78
CA GLY A 204 19.72 -5.16 -3.57
C GLY A 204 20.61 -4.36 -4.53
N HIS A 205 20.02 -3.59 -5.46
CA HIS A 205 20.71 -2.68 -6.40
C HIS A 205 19.78 -1.52 -6.78
N LYS A 206 20.37 -0.44 -7.24
CA LYS A 206 19.58 0.72 -7.69
C LYS A 206 18.80 0.38 -8.95
N PHE A 207 17.57 0.89 -9.05
CA PHE A 207 16.81 0.83 -10.27
C PHE A 207 17.49 1.74 -11.31
N GLU A 208 18.14 1.13 -12.31
CA GLU A 208 18.77 1.85 -13.41
C GLU A 208 17.76 1.93 -14.55
N GLY A 209 17.23 3.09 -14.85
CA GLY A 209 16.41 3.25 -16.04
C GLY A 209 15.14 4.07 -15.91
N VAL A 210 15.18 5.14 -15.13
CA VAL A 210 14.16 6.20 -15.20
C VAL A 210 14.81 7.48 -15.70
#